data_02cee053d39072c3c2266a565485ae95
#
_entry.id   02cee053d39072c3c2266a565485ae95
#
_cell.length_a   1.000
_cell.length_b   1.000
_cell.length_c   1.000
_cell.angle_alpha   90.00
_cell.angle_beta   90.00
_cell.angle_gamma   90.00
#
_symmetry.space_group_name_H-M   'P 1'
#
loop_
_entity.id
_entity.type
_entity.pdbx_description
1 polymer ?
#
loop_
_entity_poly.entity_id
_entity_poly.type
_entity_poly.pdbx_seq_one_letter_code
_entity_poly.pdbx_strand_id
1 'polypeptide(L)'
;EESVSENPLILKKLIEGRPIWIIDPLDGTRNFSKGKECYAIIVAYCHAGSTLAGWIYDPVKDIMLSACKGEGARVNDRVVRIPITPKIKYMSGSASQYNSNRLKNSQKNNSIPKHMLRYGCVGKEYIDLILGILHFAEYSSLKPWDHAAGVLIHAESGGFSGFIPDGVAYKP
;
A
#
# COMPACT_ATOMS: atom_id res chain seq x y z
N GLU A 1 -7.23 -0.58 -13.46
CA GLU A 1 -8.24 0.38 -12.97
C GLU A 1 -9.26 0.71 -14.05
N GLU A 2 -8.84 1.17 -15.23
CA GLU A 2 -9.72 1.65 -16.30
C GLU A 2 -10.71 0.59 -16.75
N SER A 3 -10.26 -0.66 -16.96
CA SER A 3 -11.14 -1.78 -17.37
C SER A 3 -12.25 -2.05 -16.35
N VAL A 4 -12.00 -1.83 -15.04
CA VAL A 4 -13.03 -1.96 -14.00
C VAL A 4 -13.99 -0.79 -14.03
N SER A 5 -13.52 0.41 -14.35
CA SER A 5 -14.38 1.60 -14.55
C SER A 5 -15.36 1.39 -15.70
N GLU A 6 -14.92 0.73 -16.78
CA GLU A 6 -15.77 0.40 -17.92
C GLU A 6 -16.70 -0.79 -17.64
N ASN A 7 -16.22 -1.81 -16.93
CA ASN A 7 -16.98 -3.03 -16.61
C ASN A 7 -16.63 -3.57 -15.21
N PRO A 8 -17.39 -3.19 -14.17
CA PRO A 8 -17.16 -3.65 -12.79
C PRO A 8 -17.23 -5.17 -12.60
N LEU A 9 -17.89 -5.92 -13.50
CA LEU A 9 -17.95 -7.37 -13.42
C LEU A 9 -16.60 -8.07 -13.61
N ILE A 10 -15.60 -7.37 -14.15
CA ILE A 10 -14.23 -7.88 -14.29
C ILE A 10 -13.65 -8.27 -12.93
N LEU A 11 -14.06 -7.61 -11.83
CA LEU A 11 -13.61 -7.97 -10.47
C LEU A 11 -13.95 -9.41 -10.09
N LYS A 12 -15.02 -10.01 -10.67
CA LYS A 12 -15.34 -11.42 -10.44
C LYS A 12 -14.25 -12.37 -10.89
N LYS A 13 -13.44 -11.98 -11.89
CA LYS A 13 -12.31 -12.78 -12.37
C LYS A 13 -11.22 -13.00 -11.31
N LEU A 14 -11.15 -12.14 -10.29
CA LEU A 14 -10.19 -12.30 -9.19
C LEU A 14 -10.39 -13.62 -8.43
N ILE A 15 -11.61 -14.13 -8.39
CA ILE A 15 -11.98 -15.36 -7.68
C ILE A 15 -12.15 -16.58 -8.61
N GLU A 16 -12.11 -16.41 -9.94
CA GLU A 16 -12.34 -17.49 -10.93
C GLU A 16 -11.18 -18.48 -11.08
N GLY A 17 -10.10 -18.34 -10.30
CA GLY A 17 -8.98 -19.28 -10.32
C GLY A 17 -8.07 -19.17 -11.56
N ARG A 18 -8.21 -18.12 -12.37
CA ARG A 18 -7.31 -17.85 -13.51
C ARG A 18 -6.22 -16.85 -13.12
N PRO A 19 -5.03 -16.94 -13.74
CA PRO A 19 -4.01 -15.89 -13.60
C PRO A 19 -4.52 -14.55 -14.11
N ILE A 20 -4.27 -13.48 -13.35
CA ILE A 20 -4.73 -12.13 -13.68
C ILE A 20 -3.63 -11.10 -13.34
N TRP A 21 -3.47 -10.13 -14.20
CA TRP A 21 -2.72 -8.91 -13.93
C TRP A 21 -3.66 -7.83 -13.42
N ILE A 22 -3.28 -7.19 -12.32
CA ILE A 22 -3.98 -6.04 -11.75
C ILE A 22 -3.03 -4.86 -11.87
N ILE A 23 -3.45 -3.80 -12.57
CA ILE A 23 -2.58 -2.67 -12.91
C ILE A 23 -3.30 -1.38 -12.55
N ASP A 24 -2.61 -0.52 -11.80
CA ASP A 24 -2.87 0.91 -11.74
C ASP A 24 -1.73 1.62 -12.50
N PRO A 25 -2.00 2.13 -13.71
CA PRO A 25 -0.96 2.74 -14.52
C PRO A 25 -0.54 4.12 -14.00
N LEU A 26 -1.34 4.76 -13.15
CA LEU A 26 -1.07 6.08 -12.58
C LEU A 26 -1.81 6.29 -11.26
N ASP A 27 -1.35 5.61 -10.19
CA ASP A 27 -1.79 5.92 -8.83
C ASP A 27 -1.37 7.36 -8.44
N GLY A 28 -2.30 8.09 -7.85
CA GLY A 28 -2.09 9.50 -7.56
C GLY A 28 -2.46 10.42 -8.72
N THR A 29 -3.37 10.07 -9.62
CA THR A 29 -3.85 10.86 -10.77
C THR A 29 -4.17 12.32 -10.42
N ARG A 30 -4.79 12.56 -9.24
CA ARG A 30 -5.06 13.93 -8.76
C ARG A 30 -3.79 14.72 -8.45
N ASN A 31 -2.74 14.08 -7.96
CA ASN A 31 -1.45 14.72 -7.73
C ASN A 31 -0.78 15.03 -9.06
N PHE A 32 -0.75 14.05 -9.95
CA PHE A 32 -0.18 14.20 -11.30
C PHE A 32 -0.83 15.35 -12.06
N SER A 33 -2.17 15.43 -12.08
CA SER A 33 -2.90 16.52 -12.76
C SER A 33 -2.63 17.91 -12.19
N LYS A 34 -2.09 17.99 -10.96
CA LYS A 34 -1.69 19.25 -10.30
C LYS A 34 -0.19 19.50 -10.34
N GLY A 35 0.57 18.74 -11.12
CA GLY A 35 2.03 18.85 -11.21
C GLY A 35 2.77 18.49 -9.92
N LYS A 36 2.15 17.70 -9.02
CA LYS A 36 2.81 17.22 -7.81
C LYS A 36 3.57 15.93 -8.10
N GLU A 37 4.83 15.88 -7.68
CA GLU A 37 5.72 14.72 -7.80
C GLU A 37 5.41 13.62 -6.78
N CYS A 38 4.14 13.17 -6.75
CA CYS A 38 3.64 12.15 -5.82
C CYS A 38 2.63 11.26 -6.55
N TYR A 39 3.15 10.34 -7.34
CA TYR A 39 2.43 9.36 -8.13
C TYR A 39 3.29 8.11 -8.31
N ALA A 40 2.66 6.98 -8.64
CA ALA A 40 3.33 5.69 -8.80
C ALA A 40 2.64 4.84 -9.86
N ILE A 41 3.32 3.80 -10.34
CA ILE A 41 2.75 2.72 -11.14
C ILE A 41 2.69 1.48 -10.24
N ILE A 42 1.55 0.79 -10.23
CA ILE A 42 1.33 -0.39 -9.39
C ILE A 42 0.93 -1.56 -10.27
N VAL A 43 1.61 -2.69 -10.11
CA VAL A 43 1.34 -3.92 -10.86
C VAL A 43 1.32 -5.11 -9.91
N ALA A 44 0.30 -5.95 -9.99
CA ALA A 44 0.23 -7.21 -9.26
C ALA A 44 -0.12 -8.36 -10.21
N TYR A 45 0.47 -9.52 -9.96
CA TYR A 45 0.11 -10.79 -10.59
C TYR A 45 -0.57 -11.68 -9.55
N CYS A 46 -1.82 -12.02 -9.85
CA CYS A 46 -2.68 -12.76 -8.93
C CYS A 46 -3.16 -14.08 -9.55
N HIS A 47 -3.37 -15.08 -8.71
CA HIS A 47 -3.97 -16.35 -9.09
C HIS A 47 -4.79 -16.89 -7.92
N ALA A 48 -6.01 -17.36 -8.19
CA ALA A 48 -6.91 -17.97 -7.21
C ALA A 48 -7.04 -17.15 -5.90
N GLY A 49 -7.27 -15.84 -6.02
CA GLY A 49 -7.45 -14.93 -4.86
C GLY A 49 -6.19 -14.70 -4.02
N SER A 50 -5.01 -14.96 -4.59
CA SER A 50 -3.72 -14.69 -3.94
C SER A 50 -2.84 -13.87 -4.86
N THR A 51 -2.19 -12.83 -4.32
CA THR A 51 -1.12 -12.12 -5.01
C THR A 51 0.15 -12.97 -4.97
N LEU A 52 0.73 -13.27 -6.12
CA LEU A 52 1.95 -14.08 -6.27
C LEU A 52 3.18 -13.24 -6.53
N ALA A 53 3.03 -12.11 -7.21
CA ALA A 53 4.10 -11.15 -7.43
C ALA A 53 3.53 -9.72 -7.46
N GLY A 54 4.35 -8.75 -7.09
CA GLY A 54 3.95 -7.35 -7.06
C GLY A 54 5.11 -6.41 -7.31
N TRP A 55 4.81 -5.28 -7.96
CA TRP A 55 5.74 -4.18 -8.26
C TRP A 55 5.07 -2.85 -7.99
N ILE A 56 5.83 -1.92 -7.42
CA ILE A 56 5.45 -0.51 -7.27
C ILE A 56 6.63 0.33 -7.72
N TYR A 57 6.42 1.21 -8.70
CA TYR A 57 7.46 2.08 -9.23
C TYR A 57 7.15 3.54 -9.02
N ASP A 58 8.09 4.25 -8.40
CA ASP A 58 8.11 5.71 -8.29
C ASP A 58 8.97 6.28 -9.42
N PRO A 59 8.40 6.84 -10.48
CA PRO A 59 9.17 7.35 -11.60
C PRO A 59 9.89 8.68 -11.31
N VAL A 60 9.54 9.36 -10.21
CA VAL A 60 10.20 10.62 -9.82
C VAL A 60 11.53 10.35 -9.13
N LYS A 61 11.57 9.32 -8.27
CA LYS A 61 12.77 8.98 -7.49
C LYS A 61 13.52 7.77 -8.04
N ASP A 62 13.04 7.18 -9.12
CA ASP A 62 13.58 5.93 -9.70
C ASP A 62 13.69 4.82 -8.64
N ILE A 63 12.61 4.62 -7.89
CA ILE A 63 12.53 3.57 -6.86
C ILE A 63 11.55 2.49 -7.34
N MET A 64 12.05 1.26 -7.48
CA MET A 64 11.25 0.08 -7.77
C MET A 64 11.17 -0.81 -6.53
N LEU A 65 9.97 -1.02 -6.02
CA LEU A 65 9.67 -2.10 -5.09
C LEU A 65 9.24 -3.34 -5.87
N SER A 66 9.65 -4.52 -5.42
CA SER A 66 9.19 -5.79 -5.97
C SER A 66 9.17 -6.88 -4.91
N ALA A 67 8.27 -7.84 -5.06
CA ALA A 67 8.26 -9.08 -4.29
C ALA A 67 7.62 -10.22 -5.08
N CYS A 68 8.13 -11.45 -4.85
CA CYS A 68 7.43 -12.69 -5.13
C CYS A 68 7.08 -13.37 -3.79
N LYS A 69 5.93 -14.01 -3.75
CA LYS A 69 5.42 -14.67 -2.54
C LYS A 69 6.40 -15.73 -2.03
N GLY A 70 6.88 -15.56 -0.79
CA GLY A 70 7.86 -16.44 -0.16
C GLY A 70 9.32 -16.16 -0.49
N GLU A 71 9.63 -15.13 -1.30
CA GLU A 71 11.01 -14.83 -1.74
C GLU A 71 11.57 -13.54 -1.13
N GLY A 72 10.78 -12.87 -0.28
CA GLY A 72 11.13 -11.58 0.30
C GLY A 72 10.88 -10.40 -0.65
N ALA A 73 11.08 -9.20 -0.13
CA ALA A 73 10.90 -7.95 -0.87
C ALA A 73 12.24 -7.32 -1.26
N ARG A 74 12.21 -6.50 -2.34
CA ARG A 74 13.38 -5.80 -2.88
C ARG A 74 13.07 -4.33 -3.14
N VAL A 75 14.09 -3.50 -3.00
CA VAL A 75 14.13 -2.11 -3.45
C VAL A 75 15.29 -2.00 -4.43
N ASN A 76 15.01 -1.66 -5.70
CA ASN A 76 16.02 -1.59 -6.78
C ASN A 76 16.93 -2.83 -6.75
N ASP A 77 16.33 -4.04 -6.78
CA ASP A 77 16.95 -5.37 -6.75
C ASP A 77 17.69 -5.76 -5.45
N ARG A 78 17.78 -4.86 -4.47
CA ARG A 78 18.38 -5.16 -3.16
C ARG A 78 17.32 -5.64 -2.19
N VAL A 79 17.59 -6.77 -1.54
CA VAL A 79 16.69 -7.32 -0.49
C VAL A 79 16.48 -6.28 0.59
N VAL A 80 15.24 -6.09 1.00
CA VAL A 80 14.84 -5.13 2.03
C VAL A 80 14.04 -5.80 3.13
N ARG A 81 14.21 -5.30 4.35
CA ARG A 81 13.37 -5.57 5.52
C ARG A 81 12.94 -4.24 6.11
N ILE A 82 11.69 -4.17 6.54
CA ILE A 82 11.18 -2.99 7.24
C ILE A 82 12.01 -2.77 8.52
N PRO A 83 12.49 -1.55 8.78
CA PRO A 83 13.20 -1.23 10.02
C PRO A 83 12.33 -1.48 11.27
N ILE A 84 12.99 -1.69 12.41
CA ILE A 84 12.29 -1.86 13.69
C ILE A 84 11.44 -0.62 13.97
N THR A 85 10.17 -0.85 14.24
CA THR A 85 9.19 0.21 14.49
C THR A 85 9.49 0.94 15.81
N PRO A 86 9.58 2.26 15.83
CA PRO A 86 9.82 3.02 17.06
C PRO A 86 8.58 3.03 17.97
N LYS A 87 8.71 3.60 19.16
CA LYS A 87 7.54 3.84 20.05
C LYS A 87 6.55 4.77 19.36
N ILE A 88 5.25 4.57 19.58
CA ILE A 88 4.13 5.28 18.91
C ILE A 88 4.34 6.80 18.85
N LYS A 89 4.80 7.42 19.93
CA LYS A 89 5.07 8.87 20.00
C LYS A 89 6.11 9.40 19.01
N TYR A 90 6.88 8.51 18.39
CA TYR A 90 7.88 8.84 17.37
C TYR A 90 7.47 8.38 15.96
N MET A 91 6.33 7.70 15.85
CA MET A 91 5.84 7.20 14.57
C MET A 91 5.34 8.34 13.67
N SER A 92 5.53 8.13 12.38
CA SER A 92 4.82 8.84 11.31
C SER A 92 3.85 7.86 10.65
N GLY A 93 2.65 8.31 10.32
CA GLY A 93 1.65 7.47 9.67
C GLY A 93 0.86 8.21 8.61
N SER A 94 0.19 7.46 7.75
CA SER A 94 -0.79 7.97 6.79
C SER A 94 -2.18 7.48 7.16
N ALA A 95 -3.15 8.40 7.18
CA ALA A 95 -4.55 8.08 7.40
C ALA A 95 -5.47 9.17 6.83
N SER A 96 -6.76 8.83 6.67
CA SER A 96 -7.77 9.82 6.31
C SER A 96 -7.85 10.95 7.34
N GLN A 97 -8.35 12.12 6.93
CA GLN A 97 -8.55 13.24 7.86
C GLN A 97 -9.47 12.87 9.02
N TYR A 98 -10.50 12.07 8.74
CA TYR A 98 -11.43 11.57 9.76
C TYR A 98 -10.71 10.72 10.81
N ASN A 99 -9.91 9.75 10.38
CA ASN A 99 -9.18 8.85 11.26
C ASN A 99 -8.06 9.58 12.01
N SER A 100 -7.37 10.51 11.34
CA SER A 100 -6.38 11.37 11.98
C SER A 100 -6.99 12.20 13.12
N ASN A 101 -8.20 12.78 12.91
CA ASN A 101 -8.91 13.52 13.93
C ASN A 101 -9.39 12.60 15.06
N ARG A 102 -9.88 11.39 14.74
CA ARG A 102 -10.27 10.39 15.74
C ARG A 102 -9.09 10.01 16.64
N LEU A 103 -7.93 9.75 16.06
CA LEU A 103 -6.72 9.45 16.82
C LEU A 103 -6.30 10.62 17.72
N LYS A 104 -6.36 11.84 17.23
CA LYS A 104 -6.06 13.05 18.04
C LYS A 104 -7.04 13.25 19.19
N ASN A 105 -8.31 12.93 19.00
CA ASN A 105 -9.37 13.12 19.99
C ASN A 105 -9.46 11.98 21.01
N SER A 106 -8.93 10.81 20.71
CA SER A 106 -8.92 9.63 21.59
C SER A 106 -7.91 9.72 22.73
N GLN A 107 -7.40 10.89 23.06
CA GLN A 107 -6.32 11.17 24.00
C GLN A 107 -6.52 10.53 25.38
N LYS A 108 -5.96 9.35 25.55
CA LYS A 108 -5.46 8.88 26.85
C LYS A 108 -3.97 8.60 26.66
N ASN A 109 -3.15 9.51 27.21
CA ASN A 109 -1.70 9.31 27.46
C ASN A 109 -0.78 8.96 26.26
N ASN A 110 0.06 9.92 25.82
CA ASN A 110 1.34 9.70 25.07
C ASN A 110 1.34 8.70 23.89
N SER A 111 0.17 8.31 23.40
CA SER A 111 -0.01 7.27 22.37
C SER A 111 -0.42 7.82 21.00
N ILE A 112 -0.07 9.09 20.74
CA ILE A 112 -0.39 9.73 19.46
C ILE A 112 0.86 9.72 18.59
N PRO A 113 0.75 9.30 17.31
CA PRO A 113 1.85 9.40 16.35
C PRO A 113 2.33 10.85 16.20
N LYS A 114 3.62 11.03 16.05
CA LYS A 114 4.25 12.35 15.91
C LYS A 114 3.76 13.11 14.69
N HIS A 115 3.62 12.42 13.57
CA HIS A 115 3.20 13.01 12.31
C HIS A 115 2.11 12.17 11.66
N MET A 116 1.05 12.84 11.19
CA MET A 116 0.02 12.25 10.36
C MET A 116 0.08 12.91 8.99
N LEU A 117 0.36 12.11 7.98
CA LEU A 117 0.54 12.53 6.60
C LEU A 117 -0.64 12.06 5.75
N ARG A 118 -0.79 12.61 4.57
CA ARG A 118 -1.74 12.16 3.57
C ARG A 118 -1.16 12.42 2.19
N TYR A 119 -0.80 11.36 1.51
CA TYR A 119 -0.14 11.46 0.21
C TYR A 119 -1.14 11.57 -0.93
N GLY A 120 -2.26 10.84 -0.85
CA GLY A 120 -3.19 10.69 -1.96
C GLY A 120 -2.57 9.94 -3.13
N CYS A 121 -1.67 9.02 -2.79
CA CYS A 121 -1.00 8.08 -3.68
C CYS A 121 -0.57 6.88 -2.81
N VAL A 122 -1.24 5.76 -2.99
CA VAL A 122 -1.09 4.55 -2.16
C VAL A 122 0.27 3.89 -2.41
N GLY A 123 0.72 3.86 -3.66
CA GLY A 123 2.04 3.34 -4.01
C GLY A 123 3.18 4.07 -3.30
N LYS A 124 3.10 5.40 -3.20
CA LYS A 124 4.07 6.19 -2.43
C LYS A 124 4.03 5.88 -0.94
N GLU A 125 2.85 5.63 -0.38
CA GLU A 125 2.70 5.24 1.02
C GLU A 125 3.33 3.88 1.28
N TYR A 126 3.16 2.89 0.39
CA TYR A 126 3.86 1.60 0.49
C TYR A 126 5.39 1.74 0.37
N ILE A 127 5.87 2.57 -0.55
CA ILE A 127 7.32 2.84 -0.64
C ILE A 127 7.85 3.37 0.69
N ASP A 128 7.19 4.36 1.26
CA ASP A 128 7.64 4.98 2.50
C ASP A 128 7.47 4.07 3.73
N LEU A 129 6.49 3.15 3.73
CA LEU A 129 6.38 2.07 4.73
C LEU A 129 7.57 1.11 4.67
N ILE A 130 7.95 0.67 3.48
CA ILE A 130 9.08 -0.26 3.27
C ILE A 130 10.41 0.40 3.63
N LEU A 131 10.57 1.69 3.35
CA LEU A 131 11.77 2.47 3.68
C LEU A 131 11.81 2.94 5.14
N GLY A 132 10.74 2.72 5.94
CA GLY A 132 10.65 3.14 7.34
C GLY A 132 10.46 4.64 7.54
N ILE A 133 10.06 5.37 6.51
CA ILE A 133 9.66 6.78 6.59
C ILE A 133 8.26 6.90 7.20
N LEU A 134 7.35 6.02 6.77
CA LEU A 134 6.08 5.73 7.44
C LEU A 134 6.20 4.46 8.27
N HIS A 135 5.45 4.39 9.35
CA HIS A 135 5.42 3.24 10.27
C HIS A 135 4.07 2.54 10.27
N PHE A 136 3.04 3.20 9.79
CA PHE A 136 1.71 2.64 9.56
C PHE A 136 0.96 3.46 8.49
N ALA A 137 -0.01 2.80 7.86
CA ALA A 137 -1.01 3.47 7.01
C ALA A 137 -2.38 2.85 7.27
N GLU A 138 -3.44 3.67 7.21
CA GLU A 138 -4.83 3.26 7.39
C GLU A 138 -5.65 3.70 6.17
N TYR A 139 -6.35 2.74 5.58
CA TYR A 139 -7.15 2.94 4.38
C TYR A 139 -8.61 2.62 4.65
N SER A 140 -9.51 3.41 4.10
CA SER A 140 -10.96 3.18 4.14
C SER A 140 -11.53 2.64 2.84
N SER A 141 -10.77 2.70 1.75
CA SER A 141 -11.11 2.14 0.45
C SER A 141 -10.01 1.20 0.02
N LEU A 142 -10.38 -0.03 -0.35
CA LEU A 142 -9.42 -1.11 -0.65
C LEU A 142 -9.63 -1.60 -2.08
N LYS A 143 -9.23 -0.78 -3.04
CA LYS A 143 -9.26 -1.18 -4.44
C LYS A 143 -8.13 -2.17 -4.72
N PRO A 144 -8.39 -3.27 -5.46
CA PRO A 144 -7.35 -4.26 -5.74
C PRO A 144 -6.11 -3.67 -6.42
N TRP A 145 -6.28 -2.73 -7.31
CA TRP A 145 -5.17 -2.11 -8.02
C TRP A 145 -4.29 -1.21 -7.15
N ASP A 146 -4.86 -0.63 -6.07
CA ASP A 146 -4.11 0.16 -5.09
C ASP A 146 -3.33 -0.73 -4.12
N HIS A 147 -3.87 -1.92 -3.76
CA HIS A 147 -3.41 -2.65 -2.59
C HIS A 147 -2.79 -4.03 -2.85
N ALA A 148 -3.16 -4.74 -3.93
CA ALA A 148 -2.73 -6.12 -4.12
C ALA A 148 -1.19 -6.27 -4.13
N ALA A 149 -0.47 -5.44 -4.87
CA ALA A 149 0.99 -5.45 -4.88
C ALA A 149 1.58 -5.00 -3.54
N GLY A 150 1.08 -3.87 -3.00
CA GLY A 150 1.60 -3.25 -1.79
C GLY A 150 1.50 -4.14 -0.56
N VAL A 151 0.37 -4.84 -0.38
CA VAL A 151 0.19 -5.79 0.74
C VAL A 151 1.17 -6.96 0.66
N LEU A 152 1.40 -7.54 -0.54
CA LEU A 152 2.39 -8.59 -0.72
C LEU A 152 3.80 -8.08 -0.37
N ILE A 153 4.23 -6.96 -0.97
CA ILE A 153 5.56 -6.40 -0.76
C ILE A 153 5.77 -6.07 0.72
N HIS A 154 4.76 -5.51 1.39
CA HIS A 154 4.81 -5.18 2.81
C HIS A 154 4.97 -6.45 3.67
N ALA A 155 4.20 -7.51 3.41
CA ALA A 155 4.31 -8.79 4.10
C ALA A 155 5.69 -9.43 3.87
N GLU A 156 6.18 -9.49 2.63
CA GLU A 156 7.47 -10.07 2.27
C GLU A 156 8.66 -9.28 2.85
N SER A 157 8.48 -8.00 3.18
CA SER A 157 9.47 -7.19 3.90
C SER A 157 9.41 -7.32 5.43
N GLY A 158 8.47 -8.11 5.98
CA GLY A 158 8.28 -8.35 7.40
C GLY A 158 7.26 -7.43 8.07
N GLY A 159 6.44 -6.71 7.28
CA GLY A 159 5.32 -5.91 7.78
C GLY A 159 4.06 -6.73 8.04
N PHE A 160 3.11 -6.13 8.73
CA PHE A 160 1.78 -6.71 8.98
C PHE A 160 0.70 -5.86 8.31
N SER A 161 -0.21 -6.51 7.58
CA SER A 161 -1.38 -5.86 6.95
C SER A 161 -2.63 -6.66 7.26
N GLY A 162 -3.68 -6.00 7.72
CA GLY A 162 -4.95 -6.66 8.04
C GLY A 162 -6.09 -5.68 8.24
N PHE A 163 -7.30 -6.22 8.26
CA PHE A 163 -8.51 -5.44 8.53
C PHE A 163 -8.62 -5.08 10.01
N ILE A 164 -9.19 -3.91 10.30
CA ILE A 164 -9.54 -3.49 11.67
C ILE A 164 -11.04 -3.83 11.89
N PRO A 165 -11.43 -4.40 13.04
CA PRO A 165 -10.64 -4.64 14.26
C PRO A 165 -10.02 -6.04 14.38
N ASP A 166 -10.35 -6.97 13.50
CA ASP A 166 -10.10 -8.41 13.69
C ASP A 166 -8.73 -8.89 13.16
N GLY A 167 -8.01 -8.06 12.42
CA GLY A 167 -6.70 -8.40 11.86
C GLY A 167 -6.73 -9.44 10.73
N VAL A 168 -7.91 -9.72 10.16
CA VAL A 168 -8.02 -10.63 9.00
C VAL A 168 -7.16 -10.14 7.85
N ALA A 169 -6.38 -11.03 7.25
CA ALA A 169 -5.48 -10.69 6.16
C ALA A 169 -6.26 -10.21 4.91
N TYR A 170 -5.73 -9.18 4.25
CA TYR A 170 -6.26 -8.70 2.98
C TYR A 170 -6.13 -9.77 1.89
N LYS A 171 -7.16 -9.88 1.07
CA LYS A 171 -7.16 -10.64 -0.19
C LYS A 171 -7.62 -9.71 -1.31
N PRO A 172 -6.98 -9.74 -2.48
CA PRO A 172 -7.34 -8.90 -3.62
C PRO A 172 -8.70 -9.22 -4.21
#